data_2aa8838923416bc5f53bc50237e245d2
#
_entry.id   2aa8838923416bc5f53bc50237e245d2
#
_cell.length_a   1.000
_cell.length_b   1.000
_cell.length_c   1.000
_cell.angle_alpha   90.00
_cell.angle_beta   90.00
_cell.angle_gamma   90.00
#
_symmetry.space_group_name_H-M   'P 1'
#
loop_
_entity.id
_entity.type
_entity.pdbx_description
1 polymer ?
#
loop_
_entity_poly.entity_id
_entity_poly.type
_entity_poly.pdbx_seq_one_letter_code
_entity_poly.pdbx_strand_id
1 'polypeptide(L)'
;MPPPNVTGRLHMGHAIFVALQDIMARFHRMRGRDVLWLPGTDHAGIATQLQVEKLLAESGQTRESVGREEFLKHVWAYKNEQGGFITSQLRALGASADWSREVRWRWQRTQTQTQI
;
A
#
# COMPACT_ATOMS: atom_id res chain seq x y z
N MET A 1 -2.59 -11.56 -0.78
CA MET A 1 -3.40 -10.52 -0.09
C MET A 1 -3.65 -9.40 -1.08
N PRO A 2 -4.90 -9.01 -1.36
CA PRO A 2 -5.15 -7.79 -2.13
C PRO A 2 -4.53 -6.60 -1.42
N PRO A 3 -3.69 -5.83 -2.10
CA PRO A 3 -2.93 -4.77 -1.46
C PRO A 3 -3.84 -3.58 -1.12
N PRO A 4 -3.90 -3.15 0.15
CA PRO A 4 -4.62 -1.94 0.50
C PRO A 4 -3.97 -0.70 -0.13
N ASN A 5 -4.81 0.28 -0.49
CA ASN A 5 -4.36 1.57 -1.00
C ASN A 5 -3.64 2.37 0.09
N VAL A 6 -2.54 3.01 -0.26
CA VAL A 6 -1.76 3.87 0.66
C VAL A 6 -2.42 5.26 0.76
N THR A 7 -3.68 5.31 1.20
CA THR A 7 -4.48 6.54 1.32
C THR A 7 -4.80 6.94 2.75
N GLY A 8 -4.45 6.10 3.73
CA GLY A 8 -4.71 6.36 5.13
C GLY A 8 -4.67 5.09 5.99
N ARG A 9 -5.22 5.19 7.19
CA ARG A 9 -5.25 4.09 8.16
C ARG A 9 -6.21 2.98 7.71
N LEU A 10 -5.89 1.74 8.09
CA LEU A 10 -6.80 0.62 7.90
C LEU A 10 -8.03 0.77 8.82
N HIS A 11 -9.16 0.29 8.37
CA HIS A 11 -10.42 0.26 9.11
C HIS A 11 -10.95 -1.18 9.24
N MET A 12 -12.06 -1.37 9.96
CA MET A 12 -12.63 -2.69 10.25
C MET A 12 -12.90 -3.53 9.00
N GLY A 13 -13.27 -2.91 7.88
CA GLY A 13 -13.45 -3.63 6.60
C GLY A 13 -12.16 -4.31 6.12
N HIS A 14 -11.01 -3.66 6.29
CA HIS A 14 -9.70 -4.26 6.00
C HIS A 14 -9.39 -5.39 6.98
N ALA A 15 -9.70 -5.23 8.27
CA ALA A 15 -9.46 -6.25 9.28
C ALA A 15 -10.26 -7.54 9.00
N ILE A 16 -11.54 -7.43 8.67
CA ILE A 16 -12.39 -8.57 8.31
C ILE A 16 -11.84 -9.30 7.08
N PHE A 17 -11.49 -8.53 6.07
CA PHE A 17 -10.94 -9.07 4.83
C PHE A 17 -9.62 -9.82 5.03
N VAL A 18 -8.71 -9.27 5.84
CA VAL A 18 -7.45 -9.93 6.20
C VAL A 18 -7.70 -11.17 7.06
N ALA A 19 -8.57 -11.08 8.06
CA ALA A 19 -8.90 -12.18 8.95
C ALA A 19 -9.49 -13.39 8.19
N LEU A 20 -10.40 -13.16 7.25
CA LEU A 20 -10.96 -14.24 6.44
C LEU A 20 -9.90 -14.98 5.62
N GLN A 21 -8.97 -14.25 5.01
CA GLN A 21 -7.87 -14.87 4.27
C GLN A 21 -6.88 -15.59 5.18
N ASP A 22 -6.59 -15.01 6.35
CA ASP A 22 -5.68 -15.60 7.32
C ASP A 22 -6.23 -16.91 7.90
N ILE A 23 -7.53 -16.97 8.18
CA ILE A 23 -8.21 -18.20 8.60
C ILE A 23 -8.02 -19.30 7.56
N MET A 24 -8.24 -19.01 6.28
CA MET A 24 -8.04 -19.99 5.20
C MET A 24 -6.58 -20.41 5.09
N ALA A 25 -5.64 -19.47 5.16
CA ALA A 25 -4.22 -19.77 5.09
C ALA A 25 -3.78 -20.68 6.25
N ARG A 26 -4.17 -20.35 7.49
CA ARG A 26 -3.86 -21.14 8.68
C ARG A 26 -4.51 -22.51 8.64
N PHE A 27 -5.77 -22.60 8.25
CA PHE A 27 -6.48 -23.87 8.12
C PHE A 27 -5.77 -24.83 7.17
N HIS A 28 -5.36 -24.35 6.00
CA HIS A 28 -4.66 -25.19 5.04
C HIS A 28 -3.24 -25.60 5.50
N ARG A 29 -2.52 -24.70 6.18
CA ARG A 29 -1.22 -25.05 6.80
C ARG A 29 -1.38 -26.12 7.88
N MET A 30 -2.40 -26.04 8.73
CA MET A 30 -2.70 -27.05 9.74
C MET A 30 -3.04 -28.43 9.12
N ARG A 31 -3.49 -28.45 7.88
CA ARG A 31 -3.71 -29.69 7.10
C ARG A 31 -2.47 -30.16 6.33
N GLY A 32 -1.30 -29.63 6.62
CA GLY A 32 -0.03 -30.00 6.00
C GLY A 32 0.16 -29.50 4.59
N ARG A 33 -0.57 -28.46 4.16
CA ARG A 33 -0.39 -27.86 2.84
C ARG A 33 0.59 -26.70 2.87
N ASP A 34 1.40 -26.56 1.86
CA ASP A 34 2.21 -25.38 1.64
C ASP A 34 1.31 -24.23 1.17
N VAL A 35 1.25 -23.17 1.97
CA VAL A 35 0.42 -21.99 1.66
C VAL A 35 1.29 -20.75 1.63
N LEU A 36 1.44 -20.19 0.45
CA LEU A 36 2.07 -18.88 0.26
C LEU A 36 1.02 -17.78 0.29
N TRP A 37 1.11 -16.89 1.26
CA TRP A 37 0.27 -15.70 1.36
C TRP A 37 1.13 -14.46 1.42
N LEU A 38 1.19 -13.73 0.30
CA LEU A 38 2.06 -12.57 0.14
C LEU A 38 1.36 -11.29 0.63
N PRO A 39 2.00 -10.52 1.52
CA PRO A 39 1.54 -9.18 1.88
C PRO A 39 1.94 -8.18 0.80
N GLY A 40 1.23 -7.06 0.72
CA GLY A 40 1.58 -5.98 -0.19
C GLY A 40 0.74 -4.74 0.05
N THR A 41 1.20 -3.62 -0.51
CA THR A 41 0.50 -2.34 -0.53
C THR A 41 0.43 -1.80 -1.95
N ASP A 42 -0.69 -1.16 -2.30
CA ASP A 42 -0.84 -0.48 -3.58
C ASP A 42 -0.59 1.02 -3.44
N HIS A 43 0.09 1.58 -4.41
CA HIS A 43 0.41 3.00 -4.44
C HIS A 43 -0.82 3.89 -4.65
N ALA A 44 -1.88 3.34 -5.25
CA ALA A 44 -3.12 4.06 -5.56
C ALA A 44 -2.86 5.47 -6.13
N GLY A 45 -1.99 5.58 -7.13
CA GLY A 45 -1.34 6.82 -7.59
C GLY A 45 -2.22 8.07 -7.57
N ILE A 46 -3.43 8.04 -8.17
CA ILE A 46 -4.36 9.17 -8.20
C ILE A 46 -4.90 9.48 -6.80
N ALA A 47 -5.30 8.46 -6.04
CA ALA A 47 -5.88 8.65 -4.72
C ALA A 47 -4.85 9.18 -3.71
N THR A 48 -3.59 8.74 -3.79
CA THR A 48 -2.49 9.26 -2.97
C THR A 48 -2.18 10.71 -3.31
N GLN A 49 -2.16 11.08 -4.59
CA GLN A 49 -1.98 12.48 -5.01
C GLN A 49 -3.09 13.37 -4.47
N LEU A 50 -4.35 12.93 -4.54
CA LEU A 50 -5.49 13.67 -4.00
C LEU A 50 -5.38 13.91 -2.49
N GLN A 51 -4.87 12.93 -1.73
CA GLN A 51 -4.62 13.13 -0.29
C GLN A 51 -3.54 14.18 -0.04
N VAL A 52 -2.46 14.14 -0.81
CA VAL A 52 -1.38 15.14 -0.70
C VAL A 52 -1.87 16.53 -1.10
N GLU A 53 -2.69 16.63 -2.15
CA GLU A 53 -3.32 17.91 -2.55
C GLU A 53 -4.18 18.50 -1.42
N LYS A 54 -4.96 17.65 -0.72
CA LYS A 54 -5.75 18.10 0.45
C LYS A 54 -4.87 18.61 1.58
N LEU A 55 -3.78 17.88 1.91
CA LEU A 55 -2.84 18.31 2.96
C LEU A 55 -2.14 19.63 2.60
N LEU A 56 -1.78 19.84 1.34
CA LEU A 56 -1.22 21.10 0.87
C LEU A 56 -2.25 22.23 0.95
N ALA A 57 -3.50 21.97 0.60
CA ALA A 57 -4.58 22.96 0.69
C ALA A 57 -4.84 23.40 2.14
N GLU A 58 -4.73 22.50 3.12
CA GLU A 58 -4.81 22.83 4.55
C GLU A 58 -3.69 23.80 4.99
N SER A 59 -2.53 23.73 4.35
CA SER A 59 -1.41 24.68 4.55
C SER A 59 -1.47 25.92 3.66
N GLY A 60 -2.56 26.11 2.90
CA GLY A 60 -2.73 27.24 1.99
C GLY A 60 -1.92 27.16 0.70
N GLN A 61 -1.39 26.00 0.38
CA GLN A 61 -0.58 25.76 -0.82
C GLN A 61 -1.39 24.97 -1.87
N THR A 62 -1.10 25.21 -3.14
CA THR A 62 -1.69 24.45 -4.24
C THR A 62 -0.59 23.68 -4.97
N ARG A 63 -0.98 22.64 -5.69
CA ARG A 63 -0.06 21.88 -6.54
C ARG A 63 0.72 22.77 -7.52
N GLU A 64 0.05 23.80 -8.04
CA GLU A 64 0.64 24.75 -8.99
C GLU A 64 1.64 25.69 -8.32
N SER A 65 1.36 26.12 -7.07
CA SER A 65 2.26 27.01 -6.31
C SER A 65 3.54 26.31 -5.86
N VAL A 66 3.46 25.02 -5.55
CA VAL A 66 4.62 24.22 -5.07
C VAL A 66 5.47 23.72 -6.23
N GLY A 67 4.88 23.53 -7.42
CA GLY A 67 5.54 22.98 -8.59
C GLY A 67 5.63 21.45 -8.57
N ARG A 68 5.84 20.87 -9.77
CA ARG A 68 5.75 19.42 -9.99
C ARG A 68 6.77 18.62 -9.18
N GLU A 69 8.00 19.07 -9.12
CA GLU A 69 9.08 18.30 -8.47
C GLU A 69 8.88 18.22 -6.97
N GLU A 70 8.56 19.34 -6.34
CA GLU A 70 8.30 19.40 -4.90
C GLU A 70 7.03 18.65 -4.53
N PHE A 71 5.98 18.78 -5.34
CA PHE A 71 4.77 17.99 -5.18
C PHE A 71 5.05 16.47 -5.19
N LEU A 72 5.89 15.99 -6.12
CA LEU A 72 6.28 14.58 -6.16
C LEU A 72 7.05 14.14 -4.91
N LYS A 73 7.90 15.00 -4.34
CA LYS A 73 8.58 14.68 -3.07
C LYS A 73 7.58 14.50 -1.94
N HIS A 74 6.58 15.37 -1.83
CA HIS A 74 5.50 15.24 -0.85
C HIS A 74 4.71 13.94 -1.03
N VAL A 75 4.38 13.57 -2.27
CA VAL A 75 3.69 12.31 -2.60
C VAL A 75 4.52 11.09 -2.18
N TRP A 76 5.83 11.11 -2.44
CA TRP A 76 6.71 10.00 -2.04
C TRP A 76 6.90 9.92 -0.53
N ALA A 77 7.04 11.04 0.15
CA ALA A 77 7.13 11.09 1.62
C ALA A 77 5.87 10.53 2.27
N TYR A 78 4.70 11.02 1.87
CA TYR A 78 3.39 10.54 2.33
C TYR A 78 3.23 9.03 2.12
N LYS A 79 3.54 8.56 0.92
CA LYS A 79 3.46 7.15 0.59
C LYS A 79 4.34 6.27 1.49
N ASN A 80 5.59 6.67 1.72
CA ASN A 80 6.51 5.90 2.54
C ASN A 80 6.05 5.83 4.00
N GLU A 81 5.55 6.93 4.52
CA GLU A 81 4.98 7.01 5.87
C GLU A 81 3.75 6.11 6.02
N GLN A 82 2.75 6.30 5.16
CA GLN A 82 1.49 5.55 5.25
C GLN A 82 1.68 4.06 4.93
N GLY A 83 2.54 3.72 3.97
CA GLY A 83 2.85 2.32 3.65
C GLY A 83 3.48 1.58 4.82
N GLY A 84 4.43 2.20 5.53
CA GLY A 84 5.02 1.65 6.73
C GLY A 84 4.01 1.46 7.86
N PHE A 85 3.10 2.42 8.02
CA PHE A 85 2.04 2.37 9.01
C PHE A 85 1.04 1.23 8.73
N ILE A 86 0.59 1.09 7.48
CA ILE A 86 -0.31 0.00 7.04
C ILE A 86 0.32 -1.37 7.33
N THR A 87 1.58 -1.57 6.96
CA THR A 87 2.30 -2.81 7.23
C THR A 87 2.39 -3.11 8.72
N SER A 88 2.64 -2.11 9.56
CA SER A 88 2.67 -2.27 11.02
C SER A 88 1.29 -2.65 11.59
N GLN A 89 0.21 -2.06 11.09
CA GLN A 89 -1.15 -2.43 11.49
C GLN A 89 -1.51 -3.88 11.11
N LEU A 90 -1.13 -4.32 9.91
CA LEU A 90 -1.36 -5.70 9.47
C LEU A 90 -0.57 -6.72 10.32
N ARG A 91 0.66 -6.38 10.71
CA ARG A 91 1.46 -7.18 11.63
C ARG A 91 0.85 -7.22 13.03
N ALA A 92 0.39 -6.09 13.55
CA ALA A 92 -0.28 -6.00 14.85
C ALA A 92 -1.60 -6.78 14.88
N LEU A 93 -2.31 -6.86 13.76
CA LEU A 93 -3.49 -7.71 13.59
C LEU A 93 -3.15 -9.21 13.64
N GLY A 94 -1.87 -9.58 13.52
CA GLY A 94 -1.40 -10.95 13.55
C GLY A 94 -1.52 -11.70 12.22
N ALA A 95 -1.62 -11.00 11.08
CA ALA A 95 -1.68 -11.62 9.77
C ALA A 95 -0.47 -12.52 9.50
N SER A 96 -0.71 -13.80 9.21
CA SER A 96 0.33 -14.82 9.02
C SER A 96 0.91 -14.86 7.60
N ALA A 97 1.01 -13.69 6.98
CA ALA A 97 1.61 -13.52 5.67
C ALA A 97 3.14 -13.71 5.68
N ASP A 98 3.71 -14.00 4.54
CA ASP A 98 5.17 -14.05 4.37
C ASP A 98 5.75 -12.63 4.23
N TRP A 99 6.10 -12.05 5.36
CA TRP A 99 6.62 -10.69 5.44
C TRP A 99 8.02 -10.52 4.85
N SER A 100 8.73 -11.62 4.58
CA SER A 100 10.03 -11.57 3.90
C SER A 100 9.91 -11.24 2.42
N ARG A 101 8.73 -11.48 1.86
CA ARG A 101 8.39 -11.26 0.45
C ARG A 101 7.33 -10.17 0.27
N GLU A 102 7.34 -9.14 1.09
CA GLU A 102 6.41 -8.00 0.96
C GLU A 102 6.50 -7.39 -0.45
N VAL A 103 5.38 -7.42 -1.17
CA VAL A 103 5.27 -6.84 -2.52
C VAL A 103 4.77 -5.42 -2.42
N ARG A 104 5.59 -4.48 -2.84
CA ARG A 104 5.18 -3.08 -3.06
C ARG A 104 4.83 -2.92 -4.52
N TRP A 105 3.55 -2.93 -4.84
CA TRP A 105 3.08 -2.71 -6.20
C TRP A 105 3.55 -1.34 -6.67
N ARG A 106 4.51 -1.35 -7.58
CA ARG A 106 4.99 -0.18 -8.28
C ARG A 106 4.51 -0.31 -9.71
N TRP A 107 3.63 0.55 -10.15
CA TRP A 107 3.35 0.66 -11.58
C TRP A 107 4.61 1.20 -12.26
N GLN A 108 5.56 0.32 -12.54
CA GLN A 108 6.61 0.64 -13.49
C GLN A 108 5.92 0.63 -14.86
N ARG A 109 5.75 1.82 -15.45
CA ARG A 109 5.71 1.90 -16.89
C ARG A 109 6.93 1.13 -17.38
N THR A 110 6.71 -0.06 -17.88
CA THR A 110 7.67 -0.74 -18.74
C THR A 110 7.83 0.20 -19.92
N GLN A 111 8.88 1.00 -19.90
CA GLN A 111 9.38 1.58 -21.14
C GLN A 111 9.88 0.38 -21.94
N THR A 112 8.98 -0.18 -22.73
CA THR A 112 9.37 -1.01 -23.85
C THR A 112 10.08 -0.05 -24.79
N GLN A 113 11.40 0.01 -24.66
CA GLN A 113 12.25 0.51 -25.72
C GLN A 113 12.08 -0.49 -26.85
N THR A 114 11.15 -0.18 -27.75
CA THR A 114 11.16 -0.72 -29.09
C THR A 114 12.33 -0.04 -29.78
N GLN A 115 13.51 -0.63 -29.71
CA GLN A 115 14.54 -0.38 -30.70
C GLN A 115 14.12 -1.12 -31.97
N ILE A 116 13.75 -0.36 -32.98
CA ILE A 116 13.80 -0.75 -34.39
C ILE A 116 14.98 -0.03 -35.00
#